data_eeb6a3179e74e8654ebcb53ea1b62ea5
#
_entry.id   eeb6a3179e74e8654ebcb53ea1b62ea5
#
_cell.length_a   1.000
_cell.length_b   1.000
_cell.length_c   1.000
_cell.angle_alpha   90.00
_cell.angle_beta   90.00
_cell.angle_gamma   90.00
#
_symmetry.space_group_name_H-M   'P 1'
#
loop_
_entity.id
_entity.type
_entity.pdbx_description
1 polymer ?
#
loop_
_entity_poly.entity_id
_entity_poly.type
_entity_poly.pdbx_seq_one_letter_code
_entity_poly.pdbx_strand_id
1 'polypeptide(L)'
;MAQFVLGLGEVAAADATRFGPKAANQAALGHAGLPIPGGYAVDAAAYWIQLESLGLMDSVRAAATAELFEDARQHISRVRISLFDEPIVPEVLEPLLAARQSLVDRFGKLLVVRSSALMEDQAGSTFAGQFESFLGLESEDDFITAVRACWAALWASRARQYMTHHHITPADTAMG
;
A
#
# COMPACT_ATOMS: atom_id res chain seq x y z
N MET A 1 -10.37 5.11 -17.90
CA MET A 1 -9.16 4.71 -17.17
C MET A 1 -9.56 4.54 -15.71
N ALA A 2 -9.11 3.48 -15.07
CA ALA A 2 -9.35 3.30 -13.63
C ALA A 2 -8.63 4.43 -12.86
N GLN A 3 -9.33 5.10 -11.97
CA GLN A 3 -8.73 6.15 -11.13
C GLN A 3 -8.15 5.49 -9.89
N PHE A 4 -6.83 5.27 -9.88
CA PHE A 4 -6.13 4.61 -8.77
C PHE A 4 -5.84 5.53 -7.58
N VAL A 5 -5.92 6.83 -7.76
CA VAL A 5 -5.59 7.83 -6.74
C VAL A 5 -6.77 8.77 -6.58
N LEU A 6 -7.32 8.82 -5.36
CA LEU A 6 -8.45 9.67 -4.99
C LEU A 6 -8.06 10.64 -3.88
N GLY A 7 -8.56 11.88 -3.97
CA GLY A 7 -8.44 12.82 -2.85
C GLY A 7 -9.20 12.32 -1.62
N LEU A 8 -8.63 12.50 -0.42
CA LEU A 8 -9.30 12.11 0.84
C LEU A 8 -10.63 12.87 1.09
N GLY A 9 -10.88 13.96 0.38
CA GLY A 9 -12.17 14.64 0.39
C GLY A 9 -13.25 14.00 -0.49
N GLU A 10 -12.90 13.00 -1.31
CA GLU A 10 -13.86 12.32 -2.20
C GLU A 10 -14.58 11.21 -1.45
N VAL A 11 -15.90 11.08 -1.61
CA VAL A 11 -16.73 10.06 -0.94
C VAL A 11 -16.22 8.65 -1.21
N ALA A 12 -15.77 8.39 -2.43
CA ALA A 12 -15.24 7.08 -2.82
C ALA A 12 -13.94 6.69 -2.09
N ALA A 13 -13.19 7.65 -1.52
CA ALA A 13 -12.00 7.37 -0.73
C ALA A 13 -12.30 6.72 0.64
N ALA A 14 -13.57 6.72 1.08
CA ALA A 14 -14.00 6.05 2.31
C ALA A 14 -14.26 4.54 2.13
N ASP A 15 -13.99 3.98 0.96
CA ASP A 15 -14.12 2.55 0.71
C ASP A 15 -12.89 1.78 1.22
N ALA A 16 -13.02 1.16 2.38
CA ALA A 16 -11.95 0.38 3.00
C ALA A 16 -11.54 -0.86 2.20
N THR A 17 -12.41 -1.38 1.32
CA THR A 17 -12.09 -2.55 0.48
C THR A 17 -11.16 -2.19 -0.67
N ARG A 18 -11.07 -0.90 -1.00
CA ARG A 18 -10.18 -0.37 -2.05
C ARG A 18 -8.93 0.31 -1.49
N PHE A 19 -9.10 1.10 -0.44
CA PHE A 19 -8.05 2.00 0.06
C PHE A 19 -7.46 1.59 1.41
N GLY A 20 -7.98 0.50 1.99
CA GLY A 20 -7.63 0.07 3.33
C GLY A 20 -8.27 0.93 4.43
N PRO A 21 -8.38 0.40 5.65
CA PRO A 21 -9.12 1.04 6.74
C PRO A 21 -8.51 2.37 7.19
N LYS A 22 -7.20 2.53 7.16
CA LYS A 22 -6.56 3.80 7.57
C LYS A 22 -6.96 4.97 6.68
N ALA A 23 -6.87 4.79 5.36
CA ALA A 23 -7.24 5.83 4.40
C ALA A 23 -8.75 6.07 4.43
N ALA A 24 -9.55 4.99 4.43
CA ALA A 24 -11.00 5.06 4.47
C ALA A 24 -11.53 5.76 5.72
N ASN A 25 -11.01 5.45 6.90
CA ASN A 25 -11.37 6.10 8.15
C ASN A 25 -11.02 7.60 8.15
N GLN A 26 -9.85 7.95 7.59
CA GLN A 26 -9.46 9.35 7.46
C GLN A 26 -10.40 10.12 6.54
N ALA A 27 -10.78 9.55 5.39
CA ALA A 27 -11.78 10.14 4.50
C ALA A 27 -13.15 10.27 5.18
N ALA A 28 -13.60 9.25 5.89
CA ALA A 28 -14.88 9.27 6.63
C ALA A 28 -14.90 10.36 7.72
N LEU A 29 -13.81 10.56 8.46
CA LEU A 29 -13.69 11.64 9.43
C LEU A 29 -13.79 13.03 8.77
N GLY A 30 -13.17 13.21 7.60
CA GLY A 30 -13.28 14.45 6.82
C GLY A 30 -14.72 14.70 6.37
N HIS A 31 -15.43 13.69 5.91
CA HIS A 31 -16.85 13.80 5.54
C HIS A 31 -17.76 14.11 6.73
N ALA A 32 -17.38 13.67 7.94
CA ALA A 32 -18.09 14.03 9.18
C ALA A 32 -17.77 15.46 9.66
N GLY A 33 -17.00 16.25 8.88
CA GLY A 33 -16.66 17.64 9.21
C GLY A 33 -15.51 17.80 10.19
N LEU A 34 -14.79 16.73 10.51
CA LEU A 34 -13.61 16.79 11.35
C LEU A 34 -12.38 17.25 10.53
N PRO A 35 -11.47 18.03 11.12
CA PRO A 35 -10.27 18.45 10.43
C PRO A 35 -9.36 17.24 10.16
N ILE A 36 -9.07 16.99 8.88
CA ILE A 36 -8.12 15.98 8.44
C ILE A 36 -6.96 16.64 7.67
N PRO A 37 -5.76 16.07 7.70
CA PRO A 37 -4.70 16.52 6.80
C PRO A 37 -5.14 16.29 5.35
N GLY A 38 -4.81 17.22 4.47
CA GLY A 38 -4.99 17.04 3.02
C GLY A 38 -4.17 15.84 2.53
N GLY A 39 -4.70 15.12 1.54
CA GLY A 39 -4.01 13.94 1.03
C GLY A 39 -4.78 13.21 -0.04
N TYR A 40 -4.18 12.13 -0.50
CA TYR A 40 -4.74 11.19 -1.46
C TYR A 40 -4.67 9.77 -0.91
N ALA A 41 -5.66 8.97 -1.25
CA ALA A 41 -5.67 7.53 -1.03
C ALA A 41 -5.31 6.82 -2.35
N VAL A 42 -4.50 5.77 -2.26
CA VAL A 42 -4.11 4.93 -3.40
C VAL A 42 -4.93 3.65 -3.35
N ASP A 43 -5.54 3.28 -4.49
CA ASP A 43 -6.31 2.04 -4.61
C ASP A 43 -5.39 0.82 -4.57
N ALA A 44 -5.75 -0.19 -3.82
CA ALA A 44 -5.05 -1.47 -3.79
C ALA A 44 -4.93 -2.16 -5.17
N ALA A 45 -5.77 -1.79 -6.14
CA ALA A 45 -5.62 -2.22 -7.52
C ALA A 45 -4.27 -1.81 -8.13
N ALA A 46 -3.71 -0.67 -7.72
CA ALA A 46 -2.38 -0.23 -8.17
C ALA A 46 -1.28 -1.21 -7.76
N TYR A 47 -1.35 -1.74 -6.55
CA TYR A 47 -0.43 -2.77 -6.06
C TYR A 47 -0.52 -4.06 -6.90
N TRP A 48 -1.74 -4.51 -7.23
CA TRP A 48 -1.93 -5.71 -8.05
C TRP A 48 -1.41 -5.52 -9.48
N ILE A 49 -1.65 -4.38 -10.10
CA ILE A 49 -1.13 -4.04 -11.43
C ILE A 49 0.41 -4.08 -11.43
N GLN A 50 1.04 -3.53 -10.40
CA GLN A 50 2.49 -3.60 -10.24
C GLN A 50 2.98 -5.05 -10.17
N LEU A 51 2.36 -5.90 -9.35
CA LEU A 51 2.73 -7.32 -9.24
C LEU A 51 2.59 -8.08 -10.56
N GLU A 52 1.48 -7.86 -11.28
CA GLU A 52 1.22 -8.47 -12.58
C GLU A 52 2.25 -8.05 -13.61
N SER A 53 2.53 -6.75 -13.69
CA SER A 53 3.51 -6.20 -14.64
C SER A 53 4.93 -6.68 -14.40
N LEU A 54 5.28 -6.95 -13.15
CA LEU A 54 6.57 -7.54 -12.77
C LEU A 54 6.62 -9.08 -12.92
N GLY A 55 5.52 -9.72 -13.35
CA GLY A 55 5.43 -11.18 -13.49
C GLY A 55 5.57 -11.92 -12.16
N LEU A 56 5.08 -11.34 -11.07
CA LEU A 56 5.25 -11.87 -9.71
C LEU A 56 4.08 -12.74 -9.23
N MET A 57 2.99 -12.83 -10.00
CA MET A 57 1.77 -13.53 -9.57
C MET A 57 1.98 -15.00 -9.26
N ASP A 58 2.89 -15.70 -9.97
CA ASP A 58 3.24 -17.09 -9.66
C ASP A 58 3.96 -17.20 -8.31
N SER A 59 4.84 -16.26 -8.00
CA SER A 59 5.51 -16.22 -6.69
C SER A 59 4.53 -15.89 -5.55
N VAL A 60 3.55 -15.01 -5.81
CA VAL A 60 2.45 -14.71 -4.85
C VAL A 60 1.65 -15.98 -4.56
N ARG A 61 1.23 -16.70 -5.60
CA ARG A 61 0.49 -17.97 -5.46
C ARG A 61 1.30 -19.04 -4.74
N ALA A 62 2.54 -19.23 -5.13
CA ALA A 62 3.43 -20.21 -4.48
C ALA A 62 3.64 -19.88 -2.99
N ALA A 63 3.83 -18.62 -2.65
CA ALA A 63 3.94 -18.20 -1.24
C ALA A 63 2.63 -18.38 -0.45
N ALA A 64 1.47 -18.33 -1.13
CA ALA A 64 0.16 -18.51 -0.50
C ALA A 64 -0.17 -19.98 -0.22
N THR A 65 0.32 -20.90 -1.07
CA THR A 65 0.01 -22.33 -1.01
C THR A 65 1.07 -23.16 -0.30
N ALA A 66 2.21 -22.57 0.06
CA ALA A 66 3.28 -23.27 0.76
C ALA A 66 2.84 -23.68 2.17
N GLU A 67 2.99 -24.96 2.51
CA GLU A 67 2.64 -25.49 3.84
C GLU A 67 3.63 -25.03 4.92
N LEU A 68 4.90 -24.88 4.54
CA LEU A 68 5.95 -24.42 5.44
C LEU A 68 6.46 -23.03 5.03
N PHE A 69 6.76 -22.22 6.01
CA PHE A 69 7.33 -20.87 5.77
C PHE A 69 8.66 -20.92 5.00
N GLU A 70 9.48 -21.93 5.23
CA GLU A 70 10.76 -22.11 4.52
C GLU A 70 10.55 -22.33 3.02
N ASP A 71 9.51 -23.06 2.63
CA ASP A 71 9.18 -23.30 1.22
C ASP A 71 8.72 -22.01 0.53
N ALA A 72 8.00 -21.16 1.27
CA ALA A 72 7.56 -19.85 0.80
C ALA A 72 8.70 -18.82 0.70
N ARG A 73 9.78 -19.00 1.46
CA ARG A 73 10.80 -17.97 1.72
C ARG A 73 11.42 -17.38 0.45
N GLN A 74 11.73 -18.21 -0.52
CA GLN A 74 12.32 -17.74 -1.79
C GLN A 74 11.35 -16.87 -2.57
N HIS A 75 10.08 -17.27 -2.63
CA HIS A 75 9.02 -16.52 -3.31
C HIS A 75 8.73 -15.20 -2.60
N ILE A 76 8.65 -15.23 -1.27
CA ILE A 76 8.47 -14.02 -0.44
C ILE A 76 9.61 -13.03 -0.69
N SER A 77 10.86 -13.49 -0.67
CA SER A 77 12.04 -12.66 -0.91
C SER A 77 12.03 -12.05 -2.31
N ARG A 78 11.70 -12.86 -3.32
CA ARG A 78 11.60 -12.42 -4.71
C ARG A 78 10.58 -11.28 -4.85
N VAL A 79 9.35 -11.48 -4.36
CA VAL A 79 8.30 -10.46 -4.45
C VAL A 79 8.72 -9.19 -3.73
N ARG A 80 9.25 -9.31 -2.50
CA ARG A 80 9.68 -8.15 -1.71
C ARG A 80 10.77 -7.34 -2.39
N ILE A 81 11.81 -8.00 -2.90
CA ILE A 81 12.95 -7.35 -3.56
C ILE A 81 12.47 -6.68 -4.85
N SER A 82 11.72 -7.39 -5.69
CA SER A 82 11.22 -6.82 -6.94
C SER A 82 10.31 -5.61 -6.71
N LEU A 83 9.40 -5.63 -5.72
CA LEU A 83 8.57 -4.47 -5.40
C LEU A 83 9.39 -3.27 -4.93
N PHE A 84 10.51 -3.51 -4.25
CA PHE A 84 11.35 -2.44 -3.74
C PHE A 84 12.30 -1.88 -4.80
N ASP A 85 12.90 -2.72 -5.65
CA ASP A 85 13.97 -2.33 -6.56
C ASP A 85 13.46 -1.95 -7.96
N GLU A 86 12.40 -2.60 -8.45
CA GLU A 86 11.91 -2.37 -9.80
C GLU A 86 11.08 -1.08 -9.90
N PRO A 87 11.11 -0.40 -11.05
CA PRO A 87 10.35 0.83 -11.26
C PRO A 87 8.83 0.58 -11.18
N ILE A 88 8.09 1.58 -10.71
CA ILE A 88 6.63 1.57 -10.77
C ILE A 88 6.20 1.73 -12.24
N VAL A 89 5.24 0.90 -12.68
CA VAL A 89 4.73 0.97 -14.06
C VAL A 89 4.09 2.32 -14.36
N PRO A 90 4.26 2.86 -15.58
CA PRO A 90 3.81 4.21 -15.93
C PRO A 90 2.33 4.46 -15.62
N GLU A 91 1.47 3.49 -15.87
CA GLU A 91 0.02 3.56 -15.60
C GLU A 91 -0.31 3.92 -14.15
N VAL A 92 0.50 3.45 -13.20
CA VAL A 92 0.35 3.71 -11.77
C VAL A 92 1.19 4.92 -11.34
N LEU A 93 2.39 5.06 -11.89
CA LEU A 93 3.32 6.12 -11.54
C LEU A 93 2.77 7.51 -11.88
N GLU A 94 2.21 7.69 -13.07
CA GLU A 94 1.71 9.00 -13.54
C GLU A 94 0.65 9.60 -12.59
N PRO A 95 -0.42 8.88 -12.18
CA PRO A 95 -1.38 9.39 -11.20
C PRO A 95 -0.76 9.69 -9.83
N LEU A 96 0.22 8.89 -9.37
CA LEU A 96 0.92 9.12 -8.11
C LEU A 96 1.72 10.42 -8.15
N LEU A 97 2.44 10.68 -9.24
CA LEU A 97 3.22 11.91 -9.40
C LEU A 97 2.33 13.15 -9.54
N ALA A 98 1.19 13.02 -10.22
CA ALA A 98 0.21 14.10 -10.30
C ALA A 98 -0.36 14.47 -8.91
N ALA A 99 -0.69 13.45 -8.10
CA ALA A 99 -1.15 13.66 -6.73
C ALA A 99 -0.05 14.29 -5.86
N ARG A 100 1.20 13.78 -5.95
CA ARG A 100 2.35 14.36 -5.27
C ARG A 100 2.51 15.84 -5.61
N GLN A 101 2.50 16.20 -6.91
CA GLN A 101 2.65 17.58 -7.34
C GLN A 101 1.54 18.48 -6.76
N SER A 102 0.29 18.02 -6.79
CA SER A 102 -0.84 18.74 -6.20
C SER A 102 -0.65 18.99 -4.69
N LEU A 103 -0.09 18.01 -3.94
CA LEU A 103 0.21 18.19 -2.52
C LEU A 103 1.34 19.20 -2.30
N VAL A 104 2.40 19.13 -3.10
CA VAL A 104 3.53 20.07 -3.04
C VAL A 104 3.06 21.50 -3.28
N ASP A 105 2.20 21.71 -4.29
CA ASP A 105 1.66 23.05 -4.64
C ASP A 105 0.79 23.61 -3.52
N ARG A 106 0.06 22.77 -2.78
CA ARG A 106 -0.87 23.22 -1.72
C ARG A 106 -0.23 23.34 -0.35
N PHE A 107 0.69 22.45 0.00
CA PHE A 107 1.17 22.28 1.38
C PHE A 107 2.70 22.37 1.51
N GLY A 108 3.42 22.50 0.40
CA GLY A 108 4.87 22.51 0.39
C GLY A 108 5.49 21.11 0.22
N LYS A 109 6.82 21.06 0.26
CA LYS A 109 7.57 19.88 -0.19
C LYS A 109 7.63 18.71 0.79
N LEU A 110 7.38 18.95 2.08
CA LEU A 110 7.49 17.90 3.11
C LEU A 110 6.22 17.03 3.10
N LEU A 111 6.31 15.89 2.42
CA LEU A 111 5.21 14.95 2.32
C LEU A 111 5.38 13.76 3.26
N VAL A 112 4.29 13.01 3.40
CA VAL A 112 4.21 11.76 4.16
C VAL A 112 3.58 10.70 3.27
N VAL A 113 4.18 9.50 3.25
CA VAL A 113 3.57 8.30 2.67
C VAL A 113 3.31 7.31 3.81
N ARG A 114 2.08 6.80 3.87
CA ARG A 114 1.64 5.84 4.90
C ARG A 114 0.99 4.64 4.24
N SER A 115 1.35 3.46 4.70
CA SER A 115 0.70 2.21 4.31
C SER A 115 -0.75 2.12 4.82
N SER A 116 -1.64 1.57 4.01
CA SER A 116 -3.02 1.24 4.37
C SER A 116 -3.36 -0.15 3.83
N ALA A 117 -2.98 -1.20 4.57
CA ALA A 117 -3.23 -2.58 4.14
C ALA A 117 -4.72 -2.92 4.28
N LEU A 118 -5.29 -3.59 3.26
CA LEU A 118 -6.73 -3.92 3.23
C LEU A 118 -7.22 -4.75 4.41
N MET A 119 -6.31 -5.51 5.01
CA MET A 119 -6.61 -6.40 6.14
C MET A 119 -6.34 -5.77 7.51
N GLU A 120 -5.84 -4.55 7.55
CA GLU A 120 -5.59 -3.82 8.78
C GLU A 120 -6.93 -3.57 9.47
N ASP A 121 -7.04 -3.84 10.78
CA ASP A 121 -8.25 -3.71 11.59
C ASP A 121 -9.37 -4.75 11.35
N GLN A 122 -9.09 -5.89 10.70
CA GLN A 122 -10.04 -7.00 10.74
C GLN A 122 -10.18 -7.54 12.18
N ALA A 123 -11.42 -7.89 12.55
CA ALA A 123 -11.82 -8.18 13.93
C ALA A 123 -10.83 -9.09 14.68
N GLY A 124 -10.18 -8.53 15.71
CA GLY A 124 -9.26 -9.26 16.61
C GLY A 124 -7.79 -9.25 16.21
N SER A 125 -7.43 -8.60 15.09
CA SER A 125 -6.04 -8.50 14.65
C SER A 125 -5.62 -7.04 14.49
N THR A 126 -4.64 -6.59 15.26
CA THR A 126 -4.04 -5.27 15.07
C THR A 126 -2.69 -5.42 14.40
N PHE A 127 -2.55 -4.92 13.17
CA PHE A 127 -1.25 -4.73 12.52
C PHE A 127 -0.49 -3.52 13.08
N ALA A 128 -0.83 -3.09 14.29
CA ALA A 128 -0.19 -1.95 14.92
C ALA A 128 1.35 -2.11 14.95
N GLY A 129 2.06 -1.15 14.37
CA GLY A 129 3.51 -1.15 14.31
C GLY A 129 4.13 -2.17 13.33
N GLN A 130 3.34 -2.84 12.47
CA GLN A 130 3.86 -3.75 11.45
C GLN A 130 4.31 -3.00 10.18
N PHE A 131 3.67 -1.88 9.89
CA PHE A 131 3.92 -1.09 8.70
C PHE A 131 4.45 0.28 9.03
N GLU A 132 5.34 0.78 8.20
CA GLU A 132 6.04 2.03 8.41
C GLU A 132 5.29 3.22 7.80
N SER A 133 5.60 4.41 8.34
CA SER A 133 5.23 5.69 7.74
C SER A 133 6.52 6.44 7.42
N PHE A 134 6.60 6.97 6.22
CA PHE A 134 7.75 7.72 5.71
C PHE A 134 7.42 9.21 5.79
N LEU A 135 8.21 9.93 6.58
CA LEU A 135 8.00 11.35 6.88
C LEU A 135 9.09 12.19 6.24
N GLY A 136 8.76 13.45 5.94
CA GLY A 136 9.75 14.41 5.46
C GLY A 136 10.27 14.13 4.05
N LEU A 137 9.43 13.59 3.17
CA LEU A 137 9.79 13.27 1.78
C LEU A 137 9.82 14.55 0.95
N GLU A 138 11.01 14.97 0.54
CA GLU A 138 11.22 16.22 -0.19
C GLU A 138 11.28 16.01 -1.70
N SER A 139 12.00 14.98 -2.15
CA SER A 139 12.19 14.69 -3.55
C SER A 139 11.14 13.75 -4.12
N GLU A 140 11.07 13.68 -5.45
CA GLU A 140 10.27 12.69 -6.16
C GLU A 140 10.79 11.27 -5.94
N ASP A 141 12.11 11.10 -5.93
CA ASP A 141 12.75 9.81 -5.68
C ASP A 141 12.46 9.28 -4.27
N ASP A 142 12.47 10.16 -3.25
CA ASP A 142 12.09 9.78 -1.88
C ASP A 142 10.63 9.30 -1.84
N PHE A 143 9.74 10.03 -2.52
CA PHE A 143 8.33 9.68 -2.59
C PHE A 143 8.10 8.32 -3.26
N ILE A 144 8.69 8.09 -4.45
CA ILE A 144 8.60 6.81 -5.18
C ILE A 144 9.17 5.67 -4.34
N THR A 145 10.31 5.90 -3.70
CA THR A 145 10.95 4.91 -2.82
C THR A 145 10.06 4.57 -1.63
N ALA A 146 9.40 5.55 -1.02
CA ALA A 146 8.47 5.32 0.08
C ALA A 146 7.24 4.50 -0.34
N VAL A 147 6.67 4.76 -1.53
CA VAL A 147 5.55 3.96 -2.07
C VAL A 147 5.98 2.51 -2.28
N ARG A 148 7.12 2.27 -2.93
CA ARG A 148 7.67 0.92 -3.13
C ARG A 148 7.95 0.21 -1.80
N ALA A 149 8.50 0.93 -0.82
CA ALA A 149 8.75 0.40 0.52
C ALA A 149 7.45 0.01 1.25
N CYS A 150 6.38 0.79 1.13
CA CYS A 150 5.06 0.41 1.66
C CYS A 150 4.57 -0.90 1.04
N TRP A 151 4.62 -1.05 -0.28
CA TRP A 151 4.20 -2.29 -0.94
C TRP A 151 5.08 -3.49 -0.55
N ALA A 152 6.40 -3.31 -0.50
CA ALA A 152 7.34 -4.35 -0.09
C ALA A 152 7.17 -4.76 1.39
N ALA A 153 6.63 -3.88 2.25
CA ALA A 153 6.43 -4.16 3.67
C ALA A 153 5.43 -5.30 3.93
N LEU A 154 4.44 -5.53 3.03
CA LEU A 154 3.55 -6.70 3.10
C LEU A 154 4.32 -8.04 3.05
N TRP A 155 5.48 -8.05 2.42
CA TRP A 155 6.34 -9.22 2.23
C TRP A 155 7.49 -9.28 3.23
N ALA A 156 7.54 -8.39 4.21
CA ALA A 156 8.49 -8.48 5.30
C ALA A 156 8.22 -9.72 6.17
N SER A 157 9.27 -10.37 6.67
CA SER A 157 9.15 -11.60 7.45
C SER A 157 8.17 -11.46 8.62
N ARG A 158 8.20 -10.32 9.32
CA ARG A 158 7.28 -10.02 10.42
C ARG A 158 5.82 -9.97 9.99
N ALA A 159 5.51 -9.26 8.90
CA ALA A 159 4.16 -9.19 8.35
C ALA A 159 3.68 -10.57 7.89
N ARG A 160 4.55 -11.35 7.25
CA ARG A 160 4.25 -12.70 6.80
C ARG A 160 3.98 -13.67 7.95
N GLN A 161 4.79 -13.66 9.01
CA GLN A 161 4.56 -14.45 10.22
C GLN A 161 3.22 -14.11 10.88
N TYR A 162 2.92 -12.80 10.96
CA TYR A 162 1.63 -12.35 11.47
C TYR A 162 0.46 -12.87 10.64
N MET A 163 0.53 -12.75 9.30
CA MET A 163 -0.49 -13.27 8.39
C MET A 163 -0.69 -14.78 8.56
N THR A 164 0.38 -15.56 8.64
CA THR A 164 0.32 -17.02 8.88
C THR A 164 -0.39 -17.32 10.19
N HIS A 165 -0.06 -16.60 11.28
CA HIS A 165 -0.69 -16.80 12.59
C HIS A 165 -2.19 -16.50 12.57
N HIS A 166 -2.62 -15.56 11.76
CA HIS A 166 -4.03 -15.14 11.63
C HIS A 166 -4.76 -15.78 10.43
N HIS A 167 -4.17 -16.79 9.79
CA HIS A 167 -4.74 -17.49 8.62
C HIS A 167 -5.08 -16.56 7.45
N ILE A 168 -4.27 -15.54 7.24
CA ILE A 168 -4.42 -14.57 6.16
C ILE A 168 -3.49 -14.95 5.02
N THR A 169 -4.01 -15.07 3.80
CA THR A 169 -3.19 -15.44 2.65
C THR A 169 -2.63 -14.19 1.93
N PRO A 170 -1.43 -14.29 1.33
CA PRO A 170 -0.88 -13.19 0.53
C PRO A 170 -1.73 -12.82 -0.68
N ALA A 171 -2.49 -13.80 -1.20
CA ALA A 171 -3.35 -13.59 -2.37
C ALA A 171 -4.61 -12.78 -2.04
N ASP A 172 -4.98 -12.69 -0.74
CA ASP A 172 -6.18 -12.01 -0.27
C ASP A 172 -5.88 -10.65 0.35
N THR A 173 -4.63 -10.20 0.26
CA THR A 173 -4.21 -8.92 0.85
C THR A 173 -3.49 -8.04 -0.14
N ALA A 174 -3.72 -6.74 -0.02
CA ALA A 174 -3.06 -5.71 -0.80
C ALA A 174 -2.77 -4.48 0.05
N MET A 175 -1.99 -3.56 -0.51
CA MET A 175 -1.60 -2.31 0.12
C MET A 175 -2.12 -1.13 -0.69
N GLY A 176 -2.90 -0.28 -0.06
CA GLY A 176 -3.28 1.02 -0.57
C GLY A 176 -2.37 2.12 -0.07
#